data_e8142c8d41cf309c72e74f589f6a7fb4
#
_entry.id   e8142c8d41cf309c72e74f589f6a7fb4
#
_cell.length_a   1.000
_cell.length_b   1.000
_cell.length_c   1.000
_cell.angle_alpha   90.00
_cell.angle_beta   90.00
_cell.angle_gamma   90.00
#
_symmetry.space_group_name_H-M   'P 1'
#
loop_
_entity.id
_entity.type
_entity.pdbx_description
1 polymer ?
#
loop_
_entity_poly.entity_id
_entity_poly.type
_entity_poly.pdbx_seq_one_letter_code
_entity_poly.pdbx_strand_id
1 'polypeptide(L)'
;ALDPGDYGFVPVGMAHAARNPGSEPARWADMLAPQPRARFGDDTFFVPAPAAAEPVPVDVRDPRTRRFGHIDPANMDPGRQTQDQLAVSASMRTALLVYSGITVKMMVDSDLGAQLQTMFMVQYEPGGVAGTHDHPLEETYLVVEGEVDASFDGDTYRLRPGDVAWAGVGCVHGFSNPADRPVRWLETQAPQPPARHSYRFTRDWDYLRDALA
;
A
#
# COMPACT_ATOMS: atom_id res chain seq x y z
N ALA A 1 5.97 13.56 14.94
CA ALA A 1 6.29 12.24 15.50
C ALA A 1 5.54 11.19 14.68
N LEU A 2 6.12 10.00 14.57
CA LEU A 2 5.48 8.84 13.91
C LEU A 2 5.39 7.72 14.95
N ASP A 3 4.21 7.13 15.07
CA ASP A 3 3.91 6.00 15.93
C ASP A 3 3.69 4.72 15.09
N PRO A 4 3.70 3.53 15.69
CA PRO A 4 3.35 2.29 14.97
C PRO A 4 2.00 2.43 14.26
N GLY A 5 1.96 2.07 12.96
CA GLY A 5 0.79 2.24 12.10
C GLY A 5 0.76 3.56 11.32
N ASP A 6 1.64 4.49 11.63
CA ASP A 6 1.77 5.70 10.82
C ASP A 6 2.50 5.41 9.50
N TYR A 7 2.08 6.11 8.46
CA TYR A 7 2.76 6.11 7.16
C TYR A 7 2.97 7.55 6.67
N GLY A 8 3.90 7.71 5.76
CA GLY A 8 4.18 9.02 5.20
C GLY A 8 4.75 8.96 3.79
N PHE A 9 4.76 10.11 3.16
CA PHE A 9 5.26 10.28 1.81
C PHE A 9 6.29 11.42 1.75
N VAL A 10 7.45 11.12 1.17
CA VAL A 10 8.50 12.08 0.87
C VAL A 10 8.53 12.33 -0.65
N PRO A 11 8.14 13.52 -1.12
CA PRO A 11 8.22 13.88 -2.55
C PRO A 11 9.66 13.86 -3.08
N VAL A 12 9.77 13.74 -4.39
CA VAL A 12 11.05 13.85 -5.09
C VAL A 12 11.78 15.15 -4.71
N GLY A 13 13.04 15.01 -4.32
CA GLY A 13 13.90 16.17 -3.98
C GLY A 13 13.63 16.79 -2.61
N MET A 14 12.72 16.25 -1.83
CA MET A 14 12.48 16.75 -0.48
C MET A 14 13.57 16.31 0.48
N ALA A 15 14.26 17.28 1.10
CA ALA A 15 15.19 16.99 2.18
C ALA A 15 14.42 16.42 3.39
N HIS A 16 14.88 15.29 3.91
CA HIS A 16 14.26 14.62 5.05
C HIS A 16 15.30 13.91 5.91
N ALA A 17 14.94 13.65 7.15
CA ALA A 17 15.71 12.85 8.06
C ALA A 17 14.78 12.18 9.09
N ALA A 18 15.19 11.01 9.56
CA ALA A 18 14.52 10.32 10.65
C ALA A 18 15.43 10.27 11.89
N ARG A 19 14.86 10.36 13.07
CA ARG A 19 15.54 10.21 14.33
C ARG A 19 14.70 9.36 15.28
N ASN A 20 15.29 8.36 15.87
CA ASN A 20 14.67 7.63 16.98
C ASN A 20 15.03 8.31 18.31
N PRO A 21 14.10 8.98 19.01
CA PRO A 21 14.35 9.58 20.32
C PRO A 21 14.23 8.59 21.47
N GLY A 22 13.68 7.38 21.20
CA GLY A 22 13.46 6.35 22.21
C GLY A 22 14.69 5.47 22.48
N SER A 23 14.57 4.62 23.48
CA SER A 23 15.59 3.61 23.84
C SER A 23 15.42 2.30 23.07
N GLU A 24 14.23 2.03 22.56
CA GLU A 24 13.93 0.82 21.79
C GLU A 24 14.12 1.05 20.28
N PRO A 25 14.52 0.02 19.51
CA PRO A 25 14.65 0.15 18.06
C PRO A 25 13.33 0.53 17.38
N ALA A 26 13.36 1.54 16.52
CA ALA A 26 12.27 1.82 15.58
C ALA A 26 12.49 1.04 14.28
N ARG A 27 11.40 0.50 13.70
CA ARG A 27 11.42 -0.21 12.41
C ARG A 27 10.33 0.33 11.50
N TRP A 28 10.65 0.46 10.24
CA TRP A 28 9.68 0.84 9.21
C TRP A 28 10.03 0.16 7.89
N ALA A 29 9.08 0.10 6.96
CA ALA A 29 9.32 -0.28 5.59
C ALA A 29 9.50 0.98 4.74
N ASP A 30 10.56 1.03 3.97
CA ASP A 30 10.83 2.06 2.97
C ASP A 30 10.58 1.49 1.58
N MET A 31 9.74 2.19 0.80
CA MET A 31 9.44 1.84 -0.58
C MET A 31 9.88 2.98 -1.48
N LEU A 32 10.90 2.75 -2.29
CA LEU A 32 11.56 3.76 -3.10
C LEU A 32 11.21 3.61 -4.58
N ALA A 33 10.91 4.73 -5.23
CA ALA A 33 10.72 4.80 -6.66
C ALA A 33 11.22 6.15 -7.21
N PRO A 34 11.96 6.17 -8.35
CA PRO A 34 12.53 5.03 -9.03
C PRO A 34 13.66 4.39 -8.23
N GLN A 35 14.12 3.22 -8.67
CA GLN A 35 15.27 2.57 -8.05
C GLN A 35 16.50 3.50 -8.07
N PRO A 36 17.19 3.69 -6.95
CA PRO A 36 18.41 4.49 -6.88
C PRO A 36 19.50 3.97 -7.83
N ARG A 37 20.27 4.88 -8.43
CA ARG A 37 21.26 4.55 -9.44
C ARG A 37 22.68 4.67 -8.89
N ALA A 38 23.33 3.54 -8.67
CA ALA A 38 24.70 3.48 -8.15
C ALA A 38 25.70 4.36 -8.91
N ARG A 39 25.53 4.51 -10.23
CA ARG A 39 26.36 5.42 -11.07
C ARG A 39 26.36 6.87 -10.58
N PHE A 40 25.33 7.32 -9.88
CA PHE A 40 25.17 8.69 -9.39
C PHE A 40 25.19 8.75 -7.85
N GLY A 41 25.90 7.85 -7.18
CA GLY A 41 25.98 7.80 -5.74
C GLY A 41 24.64 7.47 -5.09
N ASP A 42 23.90 6.56 -5.74
CA ASP A 42 22.55 6.15 -5.32
C ASP A 42 21.52 7.30 -5.31
N ASP A 43 21.81 8.37 -6.08
CA ASP A 43 20.95 9.56 -6.19
C ASP A 43 20.63 10.24 -4.84
N THR A 44 21.49 10.05 -3.84
CA THR A 44 21.33 10.62 -2.51
C THR A 44 22.32 11.75 -2.26
N PHE A 45 21.82 12.89 -1.82
CA PHE A 45 22.62 14.10 -1.55
C PHE A 45 22.36 14.56 -0.12
N PHE A 46 23.42 14.62 0.68
CA PHE A 46 23.33 15.15 2.02
C PHE A 46 23.27 16.68 2.00
N VAL A 47 22.31 17.21 2.76
CA VAL A 47 22.10 18.64 2.92
C VAL A 47 22.20 19.02 4.40
N PRO A 48 22.43 20.30 4.74
CA PRO A 48 22.42 20.71 6.15
C PRO A 48 21.10 20.32 6.80
N ALA A 49 21.20 19.82 8.02
CA ALA A 49 20.00 19.46 8.81
C ALA A 49 19.09 20.68 8.97
N PRO A 50 17.78 20.52 8.84
CA PRO A 50 16.84 21.61 9.15
C PRO A 50 16.94 21.99 10.64
N ALA A 51 16.55 23.22 10.95
CA ALA A 51 16.44 23.65 12.34
C ALA A 51 15.53 22.68 13.12
N ALA A 52 15.93 22.34 14.34
CA ALA A 52 15.11 21.50 15.20
C ALA A 52 13.74 22.17 15.45
N ALA A 53 12.69 21.42 15.24
CA ALA A 53 11.33 21.82 15.54
C ALA A 53 10.72 20.79 16.52
N GLU A 54 9.77 21.23 17.32
CA GLU A 54 9.02 20.31 18.16
C GLU A 54 8.25 19.30 17.29
N PRO A 55 8.35 18.01 17.60
CA PRO A 55 7.62 16.99 16.86
C PRO A 55 6.11 17.19 16.99
N VAL A 56 5.41 17.04 15.89
CA VAL A 56 3.95 17.09 15.82
C VAL A 56 3.46 15.66 15.58
N PRO A 57 2.50 15.14 16.37
CA PRO A 57 1.88 13.85 16.07
C PRO A 57 1.12 13.91 14.75
N VAL A 58 0.95 12.75 14.10
CA VAL A 58 0.19 12.66 12.86
C VAL A 58 -1.28 12.97 13.16
N ASP A 59 -1.81 14.00 12.49
CA ASP A 59 -3.22 14.36 12.50
C ASP A 59 -3.63 14.77 11.09
N VAL A 60 -4.54 14.02 10.48
CA VAL A 60 -5.02 14.26 9.11
C VAL A 60 -5.67 15.63 8.92
N ARG A 61 -6.05 16.30 10.02
CA ARG A 61 -6.64 17.65 10.00
C ARG A 61 -5.59 18.76 10.13
N ASP A 62 -4.36 18.41 10.52
CA ASP A 62 -3.27 19.36 10.63
C ASP A 62 -2.53 19.50 9.30
N PRO A 63 -2.53 20.69 8.67
CA PRO A 63 -1.87 20.89 7.39
C PRO A 63 -0.36 20.60 7.41
N ARG A 64 0.28 20.60 8.60
CA ARG A 64 1.69 20.26 8.77
C ARG A 64 1.96 18.77 8.57
N THR A 65 0.95 17.93 8.80
CA THR A 65 1.05 16.46 8.73
C THR A 65 0.28 15.87 7.54
N ARG A 66 -0.21 16.68 6.61
CA ARG A 66 -1.10 16.25 5.51
C ARG A 66 -0.51 15.16 4.59
N ARG A 67 0.82 14.93 4.63
CA ARG A 67 1.51 13.87 3.86
C ARG A 67 1.67 12.59 4.67
N PHE A 68 1.09 12.55 5.83
CA PHE A 68 1.13 11.42 6.75
C PHE A 68 -0.28 10.93 7.03
N GLY A 69 -0.40 9.69 7.44
CA GLY A 69 -1.65 9.11 7.89
C GLY A 69 -1.39 7.95 8.84
N HIS A 70 -2.47 7.38 9.35
CA HIS A 70 -2.43 6.25 10.25
C HIS A 70 -3.23 5.09 9.67
N ILE A 71 -2.68 3.88 9.76
CA ILE A 71 -3.36 2.64 9.38
C ILE A 71 -4.24 2.22 10.55
N ASP A 72 -5.55 2.45 10.42
CA ASP A 72 -6.54 1.90 11.34
C ASP A 72 -7.21 0.69 10.66
N PRO A 73 -7.04 -0.54 11.19
CA PRO A 73 -7.70 -1.72 10.66
C PRO A 73 -9.22 -1.58 10.53
N ALA A 74 -9.84 -0.78 11.39
CA ALA A 74 -11.27 -0.51 11.31
C ALA A 74 -11.67 0.22 10.02
N ASN A 75 -10.75 0.91 9.36
CA ASN A 75 -10.99 1.54 8.07
C ASN A 75 -11.02 0.54 6.90
N MET A 76 -10.64 -0.70 7.14
CA MET A 76 -10.72 -1.79 6.16
C MET A 76 -12.03 -2.58 6.28
N ASP A 77 -12.86 -2.29 7.28
CA ASP A 77 -14.15 -2.95 7.46
C ASP A 77 -15.10 -2.62 6.29
N PRO A 78 -15.56 -3.60 5.49
CA PRO A 78 -16.49 -3.37 4.40
C PRO A 78 -17.78 -2.67 4.83
N GLY A 79 -18.26 -2.94 6.05
CA GLY A 79 -19.48 -2.32 6.61
C GLY A 79 -19.34 -0.83 6.90
N ARG A 80 -18.12 -0.31 6.95
CA ARG A 80 -17.82 1.11 7.16
C ARG A 80 -17.57 1.89 5.87
N GLN A 81 -17.65 1.23 4.72
CA GLN A 81 -17.47 1.83 3.41
C GLN A 81 -18.69 2.65 3.02
N THR A 82 -18.89 3.82 3.63
CA THR A 82 -19.96 4.72 3.23
C THR A 82 -19.42 5.80 2.30
N GLN A 83 -20.09 6.01 1.18
CA GLN A 83 -19.76 7.08 0.23
C GLN A 83 -19.91 8.49 0.83
N ASP A 84 -20.54 8.58 1.99
CA ASP A 84 -20.87 9.84 2.67
C ASP A 84 -19.74 10.33 3.60
N GLN A 85 -18.71 9.54 3.84
CA GLN A 85 -17.54 10.01 4.57
C GLN A 85 -16.66 10.84 3.64
N LEU A 86 -16.65 12.14 3.87
CA LEU A 86 -15.72 13.06 3.21
C LEU A 86 -14.29 12.63 3.56
N ALA A 87 -13.61 12.03 2.59
CA ALA A 87 -12.18 11.83 2.69
C ALA A 87 -11.50 13.21 2.71
N VAL A 88 -10.57 13.40 3.64
CA VAL A 88 -9.77 14.65 3.71
C VAL A 88 -8.87 14.76 2.48
N SER A 89 -8.49 13.61 1.90
CA SER A 89 -7.87 13.51 0.59
C SER A 89 -8.34 12.23 -0.11
N ALA A 90 -8.18 12.15 -1.42
CA ALA A 90 -8.52 10.93 -2.17
C ALA A 90 -7.66 9.73 -1.73
N SER A 91 -6.43 9.97 -1.29
CA SER A 91 -5.55 8.95 -0.73
C SER A 91 -6.09 8.31 0.55
N MET A 92 -7.06 8.93 1.21
CA MET A 92 -7.72 8.37 2.39
C MET A 92 -9.01 7.60 2.05
N ARG A 93 -9.37 7.53 0.78
CA ARG A 93 -10.55 6.76 0.34
C ARG A 93 -10.30 5.28 0.49
N THR A 94 -11.36 4.57 0.82
CA THR A 94 -11.39 3.12 0.78
C THR A 94 -12.29 2.70 -0.38
N ALA A 95 -11.78 1.83 -1.24
CA ALA A 95 -12.55 1.20 -2.31
C ALA A 95 -12.91 -0.22 -1.90
N LEU A 96 -14.11 -0.64 -2.24
CA LEU A 96 -14.58 -2.00 -2.02
C LEU A 96 -14.77 -2.69 -3.37
N LEU A 97 -14.01 -3.74 -3.61
CA LEU A 97 -14.17 -4.62 -4.76
C LEU A 97 -15.04 -5.81 -4.35
N VAL A 98 -16.34 -5.58 -4.24
CA VAL A 98 -17.32 -6.53 -3.67
C VAL A 98 -17.31 -7.86 -4.41
N TYR A 99 -17.14 -7.84 -5.72
CA TYR A 99 -17.15 -9.04 -6.55
C TYR A 99 -15.93 -9.97 -6.31
N SER A 100 -14.87 -9.44 -5.69
CA SER A 100 -13.64 -10.19 -5.41
C SER A 100 -13.39 -10.39 -3.91
N GLY A 101 -14.23 -9.82 -3.03
CA GLY A 101 -14.01 -9.86 -1.59
C GLY A 101 -12.80 -9.04 -1.13
N ILE A 102 -12.50 -7.95 -1.84
CA ILE A 102 -11.29 -7.15 -1.64
C ILE A 102 -11.68 -5.74 -1.19
N THR A 103 -11.00 -5.24 -0.18
CA THR A 103 -11.03 -3.83 0.23
C THR A 103 -9.66 -3.20 -0.01
N VAL A 104 -9.63 -2.04 -0.62
CA VAL A 104 -8.39 -1.27 -0.88
C VAL A 104 -8.52 0.11 -0.26
N LYS A 105 -7.55 0.50 0.57
CA LYS A 105 -7.41 1.85 1.10
C LYS A 105 -6.21 2.54 0.48
N MET A 106 -6.45 3.56 -0.35
CA MET A 106 -5.37 4.39 -0.90
C MET A 106 -4.69 5.17 0.22
N MET A 107 -3.37 5.14 0.24
CA MET A 107 -2.54 5.78 1.26
C MET A 107 -1.64 6.85 0.66
N VAL A 108 -0.98 6.56 -0.45
CA VAL A 108 -0.13 7.50 -1.18
C VAL A 108 -0.49 7.44 -2.65
N ASP A 109 -0.86 8.58 -3.23
CA ASP A 109 -1.23 8.72 -4.64
C ASP A 109 -0.98 10.15 -5.15
N SER A 110 -1.46 10.43 -6.35
CA SER A 110 -1.34 11.76 -6.99
C SER A 110 -1.98 12.89 -6.18
N ASP A 111 -2.98 12.62 -5.37
CA ASP A 111 -3.65 13.65 -4.55
C ASP A 111 -2.74 14.15 -3.42
N LEU A 112 -1.83 13.31 -2.94
CA LEU A 112 -0.75 13.74 -2.04
C LEU A 112 0.46 14.33 -2.76
N GLY A 113 0.45 14.32 -4.10
CA GLY A 113 1.54 14.80 -4.94
C GLY A 113 2.58 13.74 -5.27
N ALA A 114 2.28 12.45 -5.07
CA ALA A 114 3.13 11.37 -5.53
C ALA A 114 3.14 11.34 -7.07
N GLN A 115 4.33 11.23 -7.66
CA GLN A 115 4.52 11.24 -9.11
C GLN A 115 5.04 9.91 -9.65
N LEU A 116 5.67 9.12 -8.80
CA LEU A 116 6.43 7.94 -9.21
C LEU A 116 5.84 6.63 -8.67
N GLN A 117 5.05 6.69 -7.61
CA GLN A 117 4.50 5.51 -6.97
C GLN A 117 3.12 5.76 -6.37
N THR A 118 2.39 4.67 -6.19
CA THR A 118 1.22 4.61 -5.33
C THR A 118 1.47 3.61 -4.21
N MET A 119 0.84 3.81 -3.06
CA MET A 119 0.84 2.86 -1.96
C MET A 119 -0.56 2.75 -1.39
N PHE A 120 -0.97 1.53 -1.10
CA PHE A 120 -2.28 1.26 -0.52
C PHE A 120 -2.25 0.03 0.39
N MET A 121 -3.21 -0.01 1.31
CA MET A 121 -3.52 -1.19 2.10
C MET A 121 -4.54 -2.02 1.37
N VAL A 122 -4.30 -3.31 1.28
CA VAL A 122 -5.23 -4.29 0.72
C VAL A 122 -5.70 -5.23 1.82
N GLN A 123 -6.99 -5.55 1.84
CA GLN A 123 -7.57 -6.59 2.67
C GLN A 123 -8.39 -7.53 1.82
N TYR A 124 -8.20 -8.83 2.02
CA TYR A 124 -9.10 -9.87 1.49
C TYR A 124 -9.89 -10.49 2.61
N GLU A 125 -11.19 -10.54 2.43
CA GLU A 125 -12.07 -11.32 3.27
C GLU A 125 -11.84 -12.83 3.07
N PRO A 126 -12.33 -13.71 3.96
CA PRO A 126 -12.35 -15.13 3.70
C PRO A 126 -12.93 -15.46 2.31
N GLY A 127 -12.20 -16.23 1.52
CA GLY A 127 -12.56 -16.54 0.14
C GLY A 127 -12.32 -15.41 -0.87
N GLY A 128 -11.82 -14.26 -0.43
CA GLY A 128 -11.46 -13.16 -1.34
C GLY A 128 -10.40 -13.60 -2.34
N VAL A 129 -10.50 -13.09 -3.57
CA VAL A 129 -9.63 -13.50 -4.68
C VAL A 129 -9.37 -12.36 -5.65
N ALA A 130 -8.10 -12.18 -6.05
CA ALA A 130 -7.73 -11.53 -7.30
C ALA A 130 -7.33 -12.61 -8.30
N GLY A 131 -8.09 -12.72 -9.38
CA GLY A 131 -7.77 -13.64 -10.46
C GLY A 131 -6.41 -13.31 -11.08
N THR A 132 -5.86 -14.29 -11.78
CA THR A 132 -4.57 -14.15 -12.45
C THR A 132 -4.60 -13.00 -13.46
N HIS A 133 -3.67 -12.06 -13.30
CA HIS A 133 -3.55 -10.87 -14.14
C HIS A 133 -2.09 -10.42 -14.26
N ASP A 134 -1.86 -9.46 -15.15
CA ASP A 134 -0.58 -8.78 -15.33
C ASP A 134 -0.81 -7.29 -15.59
N HIS A 135 0.24 -6.50 -15.46
CA HIS A 135 0.21 -5.06 -15.76
C HIS A 135 1.63 -4.51 -16.06
N PRO A 136 1.71 -3.32 -16.70
CA PRO A 136 2.98 -2.72 -17.10
C PRO A 136 3.63 -1.90 -15.97
N LEU A 137 3.58 -2.38 -14.74
CA LEU A 137 4.19 -1.76 -13.57
C LEU A 137 4.69 -2.84 -12.62
N GLU A 138 5.56 -2.46 -11.73
CA GLU A 138 6.05 -3.33 -10.65
C GLU A 138 5.20 -3.17 -9.41
N GLU A 139 5.04 -4.24 -8.67
CA GLU A 139 4.38 -4.23 -7.37
C GLU A 139 5.26 -4.87 -6.30
N THR A 140 5.20 -4.29 -5.10
CA THR A 140 5.82 -4.86 -3.90
C THR A 140 4.76 -5.03 -2.84
N TYR A 141 4.77 -6.17 -2.18
CA TYR A 141 3.79 -6.57 -1.16
C TYR A 141 4.51 -6.80 0.17
N LEU A 142 4.02 -6.21 1.24
CA LEU A 142 4.47 -6.51 2.61
C LEU A 142 3.26 -7.00 3.41
N VAL A 143 3.22 -8.29 3.71
CA VAL A 143 2.13 -8.87 4.52
C VAL A 143 2.23 -8.38 5.96
N VAL A 144 1.14 -7.85 6.49
CA VAL A 144 1.08 -7.30 7.87
C VAL A 144 0.18 -8.11 8.79
N GLU A 145 -0.82 -8.82 8.25
CA GLU A 145 -1.74 -9.63 9.04
C GLU A 145 -2.32 -10.77 8.20
N GLY A 146 -2.58 -11.92 8.83
CA GLY A 146 -3.17 -13.08 8.16
C GLY A 146 -2.18 -13.83 7.25
N GLU A 147 -2.70 -14.72 6.41
CA GLU A 147 -1.92 -15.48 5.41
C GLU A 147 -2.64 -15.42 4.07
N VAL A 148 -1.90 -15.38 2.98
CA VAL A 148 -2.43 -15.35 1.62
C VAL A 148 -1.72 -16.37 0.74
N ASP A 149 -2.47 -17.06 -0.11
CA ASP A 149 -1.92 -17.85 -1.20
C ASP A 149 -1.71 -16.92 -2.40
N ALA A 150 -0.48 -16.85 -2.87
CA ALA A 150 -0.06 -16.02 -3.98
C ALA A 150 0.53 -16.89 -5.10
N SER A 151 0.32 -16.48 -6.35
CA SER A 151 0.98 -17.06 -7.50
C SER A 151 1.75 -15.99 -8.26
N PHE A 152 2.97 -16.32 -8.71
CA PHE A 152 3.81 -15.45 -9.55
C PHE A 152 4.40 -16.29 -10.68
N ASP A 153 4.04 -15.98 -11.92
CA ASP A 153 4.50 -16.69 -13.15
C ASP A 153 4.32 -18.21 -13.08
N GLY A 154 3.30 -18.68 -12.37
CA GLY A 154 2.95 -20.09 -12.22
C GLY A 154 3.48 -20.76 -10.95
N ASP A 155 4.41 -20.17 -10.24
CA ASP A 155 4.83 -20.63 -8.92
C ASP A 155 3.86 -20.14 -7.85
N THR A 156 3.66 -20.96 -6.81
CA THR A 156 2.71 -20.66 -5.73
C THR A 156 3.41 -20.57 -4.38
N TYR A 157 2.97 -19.61 -3.57
CA TYR A 157 3.55 -19.28 -2.28
C TYR A 157 2.46 -19.05 -1.25
N ARG A 158 2.72 -19.40 0.01
CA ARG A 158 1.94 -18.94 1.14
C ARG A 158 2.73 -17.86 1.87
N LEU A 159 2.23 -16.62 1.79
CA LEU A 159 2.86 -15.47 2.41
C LEU A 159 2.23 -15.19 3.78
N ARG A 160 3.05 -14.74 4.74
CA ARG A 160 2.72 -14.51 6.14
C ARG A 160 3.21 -13.15 6.61
N PRO A 161 2.75 -12.66 7.78
CA PRO A 161 3.22 -11.38 8.31
C PRO A 161 4.74 -11.29 8.38
N GLY A 162 5.27 -10.21 7.78
CA GLY A 162 6.70 -9.97 7.63
C GLY A 162 7.30 -10.46 6.32
N ASP A 163 6.58 -11.29 5.55
CA ASP A 163 7.03 -11.66 4.21
C ASP A 163 6.88 -10.49 3.25
N VAL A 164 7.84 -10.38 2.34
CA VAL A 164 7.85 -9.43 1.22
C VAL A 164 7.87 -10.20 -0.09
N ALA A 165 7.01 -9.82 -1.02
CA ALA A 165 7.00 -10.33 -2.38
C ALA A 165 7.09 -9.19 -3.39
N TRP A 166 7.50 -9.51 -4.62
CA TRP A 166 7.63 -8.56 -5.71
C TRP A 166 7.14 -9.18 -7.01
N ALA A 167 6.31 -8.44 -7.72
CA ALA A 167 5.90 -8.75 -9.08
C ALA A 167 6.54 -7.75 -10.05
N GLY A 168 7.34 -8.24 -10.98
CA GLY A 168 7.95 -7.43 -12.03
C GLY A 168 6.95 -7.00 -13.08
N VAL A 169 7.37 -6.09 -13.96
CA VAL A 169 6.57 -5.68 -15.12
C VAL A 169 6.17 -6.90 -15.95
N GLY A 170 4.86 -7.09 -16.15
CA GLY A 170 4.31 -8.22 -16.92
C GLY A 170 4.34 -9.57 -16.20
N CYS A 171 4.74 -9.63 -14.94
CA CYS A 171 4.60 -10.82 -14.12
C CYS A 171 3.12 -11.20 -14.02
N VAL A 172 2.80 -12.44 -14.37
CA VAL A 172 1.44 -12.97 -14.23
C VAL A 172 1.23 -13.43 -12.79
N HIS A 173 0.39 -12.74 -12.06
CA HIS A 173 0.20 -13.01 -10.64
C HIS A 173 -1.27 -12.99 -10.21
N GLY A 174 -1.54 -13.54 -9.03
CA GLY A 174 -2.87 -13.58 -8.44
C GLY A 174 -2.80 -13.99 -6.98
N PHE A 175 -3.88 -13.72 -6.25
CA PHE A 175 -3.95 -13.94 -4.81
C PHE A 175 -5.29 -14.55 -4.41
N SER A 176 -5.27 -15.37 -3.36
CA SER A 176 -6.49 -15.87 -2.73
C SER A 176 -6.32 -15.98 -1.22
N ASN A 177 -7.39 -15.71 -0.49
CA ASN A 177 -7.44 -15.93 0.96
C ASN A 177 -8.23 -17.21 1.27
N PRO A 178 -7.56 -18.36 1.48
CA PRO A 178 -8.23 -19.60 1.82
C PRO A 178 -8.57 -19.72 3.31
N ALA A 179 -8.12 -18.78 4.15
CA ALA A 179 -8.34 -18.79 5.58
C ALA A 179 -9.77 -18.31 5.94
N ASP A 180 -10.15 -18.55 7.19
CA ASP A 180 -11.44 -18.13 7.78
C ASP A 180 -11.40 -16.70 8.40
N ARG A 181 -10.30 -15.99 8.19
CA ARG A 181 -10.05 -14.62 8.68
C ARG A 181 -9.47 -13.73 7.60
N PRO A 182 -9.63 -12.41 7.70
CA PRO A 182 -9.04 -11.48 6.75
C PRO A 182 -7.51 -11.57 6.71
N VAL A 183 -6.95 -11.28 5.54
CA VAL A 183 -5.52 -11.03 5.34
C VAL A 183 -5.32 -9.58 4.89
N ARG A 184 -4.22 -8.96 5.33
CA ARG A 184 -3.84 -7.58 4.95
C ARG A 184 -2.39 -7.48 4.56
N TRP A 185 -2.12 -6.62 3.58
CA TRP A 185 -0.77 -6.24 3.21
C TRP A 185 -0.70 -4.80 2.74
N LEU A 186 0.49 -4.23 2.82
CA LEU A 186 0.84 -2.99 2.10
C LEU A 186 1.27 -3.36 0.70
N GLU A 187 0.77 -2.61 -0.27
CA GLU A 187 1.13 -2.76 -1.67
C GLU A 187 1.62 -1.43 -2.22
N THR A 188 2.72 -1.47 -2.97
CA THR A 188 3.25 -0.31 -3.66
C THR A 188 3.40 -0.63 -5.13
N GLN A 189 2.94 0.28 -5.97
CA GLN A 189 3.05 0.21 -7.43
C GLN A 189 4.00 1.29 -7.95
N ALA A 190 4.90 0.93 -8.86
CA ALA A 190 5.82 1.83 -9.52
C ALA A 190 6.16 1.38 -10.96
N PRO A 191 6.23 2.29 -11.95
CA PRO A 191 5.88 3.71 -11.83
C PRO A 191 4.40 3.89 -11.51
N GLN A 192 4.01 5.07 -11.05
CA GLN A 192 2.59 5.35 -10.76
C GLN A 192 1.72 4.98 -11.96
N PRO A 193 0.68 4.15 -11.77
CA PRO A 193 -0.17 3.74 -12.87
C PRO A 193 -0.79 4.93 -13.60
N PRO A 194 -0.99 4.85 -14.92
CA PRO A 194 -1.70 5.88 -15.65
C PRO A 194 -3.15 5.99 -15.14
N ALA A 195 -3.79 7.14 -15.37
CA ALA A 195 -5.16 7.41 -14.91
C ALA A 195 -6.22 6.39 -15.37
N ARG A 196 -5.90 5.61 -16.39
CA ARG A 196 -6.69 4.44 -16.81
C ARG A 196 -5.81 3.19 -16.69
N HIS A 197 -6.21 2.29 -15.81
CA HIS A 197 -5.53 1.01 -15.62
C HIS A 197 -5.94 0.01 -16.70
N SER A 198 -4.99 -0.82 -17.09
CA SER A 198 -5.20 -1.94 -17.98
C SER A 198 -4.94 -3.24 -17.24
N TYR A 199 -5.76 -3.54 -16.23
CA TYR A 199 -5.73 -4.84 -15.58
C TYR A 199 -6.44 -5.88 -16.45
N ARG A 200 -5.86 -7.07 -16.51
CA ARG A 200 -6.42 -8.22 -17.22
C ARG A 200 -6.68 -9.33 -16.23
N PHE A 201 -7.91 -9.38 -15.74
CA PHE A 201 -8.33 -10.40 -14.79
C PHE A 201 -8.98 -11.58 -15.52
N THR A 202 -8.67 -12.80 -15.06
CA THR A 202 -9.38 -14.00 -15.46
C THR A 202 -10.16 -14.54 -14.26
N ARG A 203 -11.46 -14.81 -14.41
CA ARG A 203 -12.30 -15.56 -13.47
C ARG A 203 -12.67 -14.88 -12.12
N ASP A 204 -12.60 -13.61 -11.97
CA ASP A 204 -13.09 -12.94 -10.75
C ASP A 204 -14.62 -13.09 -10.57
N TRP A 205 -15.32 -13.39 -11.66
CA TRP A 205 -16.77 -13.61 -11.66
C TRP A 205 -17.23 -14.83 -10.86
N ASP A 206 -16.35 -15.79 -10.60
CA ASP A 206 -16.69 -16.97 -9.79
C ASP A 206 -17.02 -16.56 -8.35
N TYR A 207 -16.24 -15.64 -7.77
CA TYR A 207 -16.54 -15.10 -6.44
C TYR A 207 -17.90 -14.42 -6.37
N LEU A 208 -18.22 -13.55 -7.35
CA LEU A 208 -19.51 -12.87 -7.38
C LEU A 208 -20.67 -13.84 -7.53
N ARG A 209 -20.55 -14.83 -8.42
CA ARG A 209 -21.56 -15.87 -8.60
C ARG A 209 -21.87 -16.59 -7.28
N ASP A 210 -20.81 -17.00 -6.56
CA ASP A 210 -20.93 -17.76 -5.33
C ASP A 210 -21.44 -16.90 -4.17
N ALA A 211 -21.12 -15.60 -4.17
CA ALA A 211 -21.62 -14.65 -3.18
C ALA A 211 -23.11 -14.24 -3.38
N LEU A 212 -23.64 -14.42 -4.60
CA LEU A 212 -25.04 -14.12 -4.94
C LEU A 212 -25.96 -15.33 -4.94
N ALA A 213 -25.43 -16.54 -4.82
CA ALA A 213 -26.16 -17.79 -4.75
C ALA A 213 -26.67 -18.10 -3.33
#